data_4c69c43cd6e79e82cdcc48f89645efa8
#
_entry.id   4c69c43cd6e79e82cdcc48f89645efa8
#
_cell.length_a   1.000
_cell.length_b   1.000
_cell.length_c   1.000
_cell.angle_alpha   90.00
_cell.angle_beta   90.00
_cell.angle_gamma   90.00
#
_symmetry.space_group_name_H-M   'P 1'
#
loop_
_entity.id
_entity.type
_entity.pdbx_description
1 polymer ?
#
loop_
_entity_poly.entity_id
_entity_poly.type
_entity_poly.pdbx_seq_one_letter_code
_entity_poly.pdbx_strand_id
1 'polypeptide(L)'
;ASASSQFVSGLLLSGARYASGLEVRHSGGRVPSMPHIEMTVETLRSAGVDGAVDGSHSPSWWRVVPGPIAGRQWVIAPDLSNATPFLAAAAVTGGCVTTPWPESTTQPGDEIRPILEAMGARVVFEACASGDNSDGALGRLRVCGPSDGVLQGVEWDMSAIGELTPTVAALAAVAST
;
A
#
# COMPACT_ATOMS: atom_id res chain seq x y z
N ALA A 1 4.79 7.84 -19.87
CA ALA A 1 4.79 6.91 -18.72
C ALA A 1 4.72 7.62 -17.38
N SER A 2 4.71 8.95 -17.35
CA SER A 2 4.73 9.74 -16.11
C SER A 2 3.40 9.83 -15.37
N ALA A 3 2.33 9.28 -15.93
CA ALA A 3 0.99 9.43 -15.35
C ALA A 3 0.56 8.27 -14.44
N SER A 4 1.26 7.13 -14.44
CA SER A 4 0.89 5.97 -13.62
C SER A 4 2.05 5.01 -13.41
N SER A 5 2.26 4.58 -12.18
CA SER A 5 3.19 3.51 -11.78
C SER A 5 2.83 2.15 -12.40
N GLN A 6 1.57 1.93 -12.77
CA GLN A 6 1.09 0.69 -13.37
C GLN A 6 1.82 0.32 -14.66
N PHE A 7 2.20 1.30 -15.49
CA PHE A 7 2.97 1.03 -16.71
C PHE A 7 4.37 0.49 -16.39
N VAL A 8 5.01 1.01 -15.35
CA VAL A 8 6.31 0.52 -14.89
C VAL A 8 6.16 -0.90 -14.35
N SER A 9 5.22 -1.12 -13.45
CA SER A 9 4.93 -2.44 -12.86
C SER A 9 4.62 -3.50 -13.92
N GLY A 10 3.77 -3.19 -14.90
CA GLY A 10 3.43 -4.11 -16.00
C GLY A 10 4.64 -4.51 -16.85
N LEU A 11 5.53 -3.57 -17.13
CA LEU A 11 6.77 -3.84 -17.84
C LEU A 11 7.73 -4.71 -17.00
N LEU A 12 7.89 -4.41 -15.73
CA LEU A 12 8.77 -5.16 -14.83
C LEU A 12 8.31 -6.61 -14.67
N LEU A 13 7.00 -6.84 -14.48
CA LEU A 13 6.43 -8.20 -14.32
C LEU A 13 6.71 -9.10 -15.52
N SER A 14 6.79 -8.54 -16.74
CA SER A 14 7.10 -9.29 -17.94
C SER A 14 8.59 -9.35 -18.26
N GLY A 15 9.39 -8.47 -17.67
CA GLY A 15 10.78 -8.20 -18.03
C GLY A 15 11.72 -9.41 -17.95
N ALA A 16 11.52 -10.31 -16.97
CA ALA A 16 12.33 -11.51 -16.81
C ALA A 16 12.21 -12.51 -17.98
N ARG A 17 11.14 -12.40 -18.78
CA ARG A 17 10.88 -13.26 -19.94
C ARG A 17 11.44 -12.69 -21.25
N TYR A 18 11.96 -11.49 -21.23
CA TYR A 18 12.61 -10.91 -22.41
C TYR A 18 14.05 -11.42 -22.53
N ALA A 19 14.53 -11.67 -23.75
CA ALA A 19 15.84 -12.27 -24.02
C ALA A 19 17.00 -11.51 -23.35
N SER A 20 16.91 -10.19 -23.26
CA SER A 20 17.93 -9.33 -22.63
C SER A 20 17.49 -8.72 -21.30
N GLY A 21 16.36 -9.19 -20.73
CA GLY A 21 15.75 -8.52 -19.60
C GLY A 21 15.13 -7.17 -19.97
N LEU A 22 15.00 -6.29 -19.01
CA LEU A 22 14.40 -4.98 -19.20
C LEU A 22 15.07 -3.95 -18.29
N GLU A 23 15.28 -2.75 -18.82
CA GLU A 23 15.62 -1.57 -18.03
C GLU A 23 14.61 -0.47 -18.34
N VAL A 24 13.98 0.05 -17.31
CA VAL A 24 13.06 1.19 -17.38
C VAL A 24 13.72 2.39 -16.73
N ARG A 25 13.86 3.47 -17.46
CA ARG A 25 14.36 4.75 -16.93
C ARG A 25 13.25 5.78 -16.95
N HIS A 26 13.05 6.44 -15.84
CA HIS A 26 12.11 7.54 -15.72
C HIS A 26 12.85 8.87 -15.91
N SER A 27 12.46 9.60 -16.94
CA SER A 27 12.93 10.98 -17.17
C SER A 27 11.76 11.92 -16.94
N GLY A 28 11.78 12.67 -15.86
CA GLY A 28 10.68 13.59 -15.52
C GLY A 28 10.64 13.94 -14.06
N GLY A 29 9.50 14.42 -13.60
CA GLY A 29 9.25 14.72 -12.20
C GLY A 29 9.09 13.46 -11.33
N ARG A 30 8.54 13.62 -10.13
CA ARG A 30 8.31 12.51 -9.21
C ARG A 30 7.38 11.46 -9.83
N VAL A 31 7.72 10.19 -9.70
CA VAL A 31 6.84 9.08 -10.10
C VAL A 31 5.73 8.95 -9.07
N PRO A 32 4.45 9.02 -9.45
CA PRO A 32 3.36 8.85 -8.50
C PRO A 32 3.30 7.40 -8.02
N SER A 33 2.80 7.21 -6.80
CA SER A 33 2.54 5.88 -6.23
C SER A 33 3.75 4.92 -6.31
N MET A 34 4.93 5.40 -5.92
CA MET A 34 6.16 4.59 -5.84
C MET A 34 5.99 3.27 -5.08
N PRO A 35 5.25 3.20 -3.96
CA PRO A 35 5.04 1.97 -3.23
C PRO A 35 4.51 0.81 -4.08
N HIS A 36 3.69 1.07 -5.10
CA HIS A 36 3.20 0.02 -6.01
C HIS A 36 4.31 -0.59 -6.87
N ILE A 37 5.33 0.19 -7.24
CA ILE A 37 6.48 -0.33 -7.96
C ILE A 37 7.36 -1.16 -7.01
N GLU A 38 7.52 -0.72 -5.77
CA GLU A 38 8.25 -1.46 -4.72
C GLU A 38 7.60 -2.80 -4.43
N MET A 39 6.27 -2.87 -4.29
CA MET A 39 5.50 -4.12 -4.19
C MET A 39 5.75 -5.05 -5.38
N THR A 40 5.79 -4.49 -6.60
CA THR A 40 6.06 -5.26 -7.82
C THR A 40 7.45 -5.89 -7.79
N VAL A 41 8.44 -5.15 -7.34
CA VAL A 41 9.82 -5.62 -7.24
C VAL A 41 9.95 -6.69 -6.17
N GLU A 42 9.32 -6.51 -5.03
CA GLU A 42 9.28 -7.51 -3.95
C GLU A 42 8.64 -8.82 -4.43
N THR A 43 7.52 -8.72 -5.16
CA THR A 43 6.86 -9.87 -5.78
C THR A 43 7.80 -10.61 -6.74
N LEU A 44 8.53 -9.88 -7.60
CA LEU A 44 9.51 -10.47 -8.52
C LEU A 44 10.64 -11.17 -7.77
N ARG A 45 11.20 -10.54 -6.75
CA ARG A 45 12.24 -11.13 -5.89
C ARG A 45 11.74 -12.39 -5.21
N SER A 46 10.52 -12.37 -4.68
CA SER A 46 9.88 -13.54 -4.09
C SER A 46 9.69 -14.69 -5.09
N ALA A 47 9.59 -14.40 -6.39
CA ALA A 47 9.54 -15.39 -7.47
C ALA A 47 10.94 -15.81 -7.98
N GLY A 48 12.01 -15.41 -7.29
CA GLY A 48 13.39 -15.75 -7.66
C GLY A 48 13.94 -14.94 -8.85
N VAL A 49 13.29 -13.83 -9.19
CA VAL A 49 13.76 -12.95 -10.26
C VAL A 49 14.75 -11.94 -9.70
N ASP A 50 16.00 -11.98 -10.20
CA ASP A 50 16.97 -10.95 -9.88
C ASP A 50 16.60 -9.63 -10.53
N GLY A 51 16.30 -8.65 -9.71
CA GLY A 51 15.98 -7.29 -10.13
C GLY A 51 16.71 -6.28 -9.25
N ALA A 52 17.43 -5.38 -9.87
CA ALA A 52 17.93 -4.19 -9.21
C ALA A 52 16.91 -3.07 -9.37
N VAL A 53 16.65 -2.38 -8.26
CA VAL A 53 15.82 -1.19 -8.23
C VAL A 53 16.62 -0.08 -7.63
N ASP A 54 16.72 1.01 -8.33
CA ASP A 54 17.12 2.27 -7.74
C ASP A 54 16.07 3.34 -8.05
N GLY A 55 15.05 3.38 -7.18
CA GLY A 55 14.03 4.41 -7.22
C GLY A 55 14.35 5.62 -6.35
N SER A 56 15.45 5.58 -5.58
CA SER A 56 15.80 6.59 -4.60
C SER A 56 16.52 7.82 -5.18
N HIS A 57 16.99 7.73 -6.42
CA HIS A 57 17.75 8.79 -7.09
C HIS A 57 17.05 9.30 -8.34
N SER A 58 17.27 10.53 -8.70
CA SER A 58 16.78 11.09 -9.97
C SER A 58 17.92 11.10 -11.03
N PRO A 59 17.73 10.48 -12.19
CA PRO A 59 16.51 9.81 -12.66
C PRO A 59 16.32 8.41 -12.03
N SER A 60 15.09 8.09 -11.64
CA SER A 60 14.74 6.76 -11.15
C SER A 60 14.87 5.72 -12.26
N TRP A 61 15.41 4.56 -11.96
CA TRP A 61 15.50 3.45 -12.88
C TRP A 61 15.21 2.11 -12.22
N TRP A 62 14.71 1.17 -13.00
CA TRP A 62 14.40 -0.19 -12.59
C TRP A 62 14.96 -1.16 -13.62
N ARG A 63 15.53 -2.25 -13.17
CA ARG A 63 16.09 -3.28 -14.05
C ARG A 63 15.61 -4.66 -13.61
N VAL A 64 15.24 -5.49 -14.58
CA VAL A 64 14.92 -6.90 -14.39
C VAL A 64 15.87 -7.70 -15.28
N VAL A 65 16.60 -8.66 -14.66
CA VAL A 65 17.53 -9.54 -15.37
C VAL A 65 16.73 -10.68 -16.00
N PRO A 66 17.07 -11.15 -17.22
CA PRO A 66 16.42 -12.30 -17.82
C PRO A 66 16.71 -13.56 -17.01
N GLY A 67 15.70 -14.39 -16.82
CA GLY A 67 15.86 -15.60 -16.05
C GLY A 67 14.57 -16.38 -15.84
N PRO A 68 14.68 -17.55 -15.18
CA PRO A 68 13.51 -18.33 -14.83
C PRO A 68 12.70 -17.62 -13.74
N ILE A 69 11.38 -17.75 -13.85
CA ILE A 69 10.45 -17.36 -12.78
C ILE A 69 10.09 -18.64 -12.02
N ALA A 70 10.43 -18.69 -10.73
CA ALA A 70 10.15 -19.85 -9.90
C ALA A 70 8.64 -19.96 -9.62
N GLY A 71 8.11 -21.17 -9.77
CA GLY A 71 6.77 -21.48 -9.30
C GLY A 71 6.74 -21.51 -7.77
N ARG A 72 5.70 -20.92 -7.19
CA ARG A 72 5.49 -20.94 -5.74
C ARG A 72 4.01 -20.91 -5.39
N GLN A 73 3.67 -21.24 -4.17
CA GLN A 73 2.36 -21.00 -3.60
C GLN A 73 2.28 -19.53 -3.14
N TRP A 74 1.27 -18.83 -3.63
CA TRP A 74 1.01 -17.45 -3.24
C TRP A 74 -0.15 -17.39 -2.26
N VAL A 75 0.08 -16.75 -1.13
CA VAL A 75 -0.99 -16.33 -0.21
C VAL A 75 -1.32 -14.89 -0.56
N ILE A 76 -2.56 -14.67 -1.01
CA ILE A 76 -2.98 -13.33 -1.40
C ILE A 76 -3.37 -12.54 -0.16
N ALA A 77 -2.66 -11.45 0.08
CA ALA A 77 -2.97 -10.54 1.18
C ALA A 77 -4.31 -9.81 0.95
N PRO A 78 -5.01 -9.39 2.02
CA PRO A 78 -6.16 -8.51 1.89
C PRO A 78 -5.80 -7.23 1.13
N ASP A 79 -6.73 -6.72 0.33
CA ASP A 79 -6.61 -5.40 -0.30
C ASP A 79 -6.98 -4.33 0.72
N LEU A 80 -5.96 -3.63 1.21
CA LEU A 80 -6.12 -2.65 2.28
C LEU A 80 -6.85 -1.40 1.80
N SER A 81 -6.64 -0.99 0.54
CA SER A 81 -7.31 0.18 -0.03
C SER A 81 -8.82 -0.05 -0.11
N ASN A 82 -9.25 -1.26 -0.50
CA ASN A 82 -10.67 -1.63 -0.52
C ASN A 82 -11.29 -1.80 0.88
N ALA A 83 -10.48 -1.99 1.92
CA ALA A 83 -10.95 -2.03 3.29
C ALA A 83 -11.22 -0.63 3.88
N THR A 84 -10.58 0.42 3.34
CA THR A 84 -10.63 1.77 3.93
C THR A 84 -12.02 2.41 4.02
N PRO A 85 -12.97 2.21 3.07
CA PRO A 85 -14.32 2.75 3.21
C PRO A 85 -15.07 2.21 4.43
N PHE A 86 -14.83 0.96 4.82
CA PHE A 86 -15.46 0.37 6.00
C PHE A 86 -14.88 0.95 7.29
N LEU A 87 -13.56 1.19 7.32
CA LEU A 87 -12.90 1.86 8.44
C LEU A 87 -13.37 3.31 8.56
N ALA A 88 -13.51 4.00 7.43
CA ALA A 88 -14.05 5.37 7.37
C ALA A 88 -15.50 5.42 7.88
N ALA A 89 -16.33 4.46 7.51
CA ALA A 89 -17.70 4.38 8.01
C ALA A 89 -17.75 4.25 9.53
N ALA A 90 -16.87 3.44 10.14
CA ALA A 90 -16.75 3.35 11.60
C ALA A 90 -16.34 4.72 12.20
N ALA A 91 -15.37 5.40 11.59
CA ALA A 91 -14.89 6.69 12.07
C ALA A 91 -16.00 7.76 12.07
N VAL A 92 -16.81 7.83 11.01
CA VAL A 92 -17.88 8.82 10.85
C VAL A 92 -19.09 8.54 11.75
N THR A 93 -19.42 7.25 11.96
CA THR A 93 -20.66 6.88 12.67
C THR A 93 -20.47 6.71 14.18
N GLY A 94 -19.22 6.81 14.68
CA GLY A 94 -18.91 6.50 16.08
C GLY A 94 -18.97 4.99 16.38
N GLY A 95 -19.16 4.15 15.35
CA GLY A 95 -19.13 2.69 15.46
C GLY A 95 -17.72 2.12 15.51
N CYS A 96 -17.64 0.79 15.52
CA CYS A 96 -16.36 0.08 15.44
C CYS A 96 -16.39 -0.97 14.32
N VAL A 97 -15.30 -1.07 13.58
CA VAL A 97 -15.06 -2.13 12.59
C VAL A 97 -13.77 -2.85 12.94
N THR A 98 -13.78 -4.18 12.82
CA THR A 98 -12.59 -5.01 12.97
C THR A 98 -12.42 -5.84 11.70
N THR A 99 -11.21 -5.83 11.13
CA THR A 99 -10.90 -6.53 9.88
C THR A 99 -9.54 -7.23 10.00
N PRO A 100 -9.32 -8.35 9.27
CA PRO A 100 -7.98 -8.90 9.11
C PRO A 100 -7.04 -7.86 8.52
N TRP A 101 -5.82 -7.76 9.07
CA TRP A 101 -4.83 -6.79 8.64
C TRP A 101 -3.43 -7.37 8.76
N PRO A 102 -2.54 -7.17 7.78
CA PRO A 102 -1.17 -7.66 7.89
C PRO A 102 -0.41 -6.89 8.97
N GLU A 103 0.45 -7.59 9.70
CA GLU A 103 1.32 -6.99 10.71
C GLU A 103 2.35 -6.07 10.06
N SER A 104 2.88 -6.49 8.91
CA SER A 104 3.80 -5.72 8.08
C SER A 104 3.37 -5.82 6.62
N THR A 105 3.47 -4.74 5.89
CA THR A 105 3.07 -4.69 4.48
C THR A 105 3.72 -3.54 3.75
N THR A 106 3.92 -3.72 2.45
CA THR A 106 4.32 -2.67 1.51
C THR A 106 3.11 -2.02 0.82
N GLN A 107 1.88 -2.48 1.12
CA GLN A 107 0.68 -1.87 0.56
C GLN A 107 0.50 -0.45 1.10
N PRO A 108 0.42 0.57 0.23
CA PRO A 108 0.23 1.97 0.69
C PRO A 108 -1.11 2.20 1.38
N GLY A 109 -2.07 1.27 1.24
CA GLY A 109 -3.33 1.30 1.97
C GLY A 109 -3.19 1.27 3.50
N ASP A 110 -2.02 0.84 4.02
CA ASP A 110 -1.72 0.85 5.45
C ASP A 110 -1.63 2.26 6.06
N GLU A 111 -1.34 3.27 5.23
CA GLU A 111 -1.32 4.68 5.65
C GLU A 111 -2.67 5.20 6.14
N ILE A 112 -3.74 4.47 5.93
CA ILE A 112 -5.06 4.82 6.50
C ILE A 112 -5.04 4.83 8.04
N ARG A 113 -4.19 4.01 8.68
CA ARG A 113 -4.11 3.92 10.14
C ARG A 113 -3.69 5.25 10.77
N PRO A 114 -2.50 5.81 10.46
CA PRO A 114 -2.09 7.09 11.01
C PRO A 114 -3.01 8.25 10.60
N ILE A 115 -3.62 8.20 9.41
CA ILE A 115 -4.59 9.22 8.98
C ILE A 115 -5.82 9.21 9.91
N LEU A 116 -6.40 8.03 10.16
CA LEU A 116 -7.57 7.90 11.04
C LEU A 116 -7.24 8.28 12.48
N GLU A 117 -6.06 7.93 12.99
CA GLU A 117 -5.59 8.35 14.32
C GLU A 117 -5.46 9.88 14.40
N ALA A 118 -4.87 10.52 13.41
CA ALA A 118 -4.75 11.98 13.34
C ALA A 118 -6.13 12.67 13.28
N MET A 119 -7.12 12.02 12.67
CA MET A 119 -8.52 12.49 12.64
C MET A 119 -9.29 12.20 13.93
N GLY A 120 -8.67 11.57 14.95
CA GLY A 120 -9.27 11.33 16.27
C GLY A 120 -9.95 9.97 16.42
N ALA A 121 -9.89 9.08 15.42
CA ALA A 121 -10.36 7.71 15.57
C ALA A 121 -9.40 6.89 16.45
N ARG A 122 -9.95 5.93 17.16
CA ARG A 122 -9.15 4.95 17.91
C ARG A 122 -8.79 3.79 17.02
N VAL A 123 -7.50 3.62 16.72
CA VAL A 123 -6.96 2.54 15.90
C VAL A 123 -6.16 1.59 16.79
N VAL A 124 -6.49 0.30 16.76
CA VAL A 124 -5.82 -0.73 17.55
C VAL A 124 -5.49 -1.91 16.65
N PHE A 125 -4.24 -2.30 16.61
CA PHE A 125 -3.79 -3.52 15.94
C PHE A 125 -3.50 -4.59 16.99
N GLU A 126 -4.07 -5.78 16.80
CA GLU A 126 -3.85 -6.96 17.62
C GLU A 126 -3.15 -8.01 16.78
N ALA A 127 -1.88 -8.32 17.09
CA ALA A 127 -1.14 -9.39 16.44
C ALA A 127 -1.81 -10.75 16.71
N CYS A 128 -1.70 -11.68 15.76
CA CYS A 128 -2.19 -13.03 15.96
C CYS A 128 -1.30 -13.77 16.99
N ALA A 129 -1.91 -14.43 17.97
CA ALA A 129 -1.21 -15.14 19.06
C ALA A 129 -0.44 -16.40 18.59
N SER A 130 -0.50 -16.76 17.32
CA SER A 130 0.03 -18.02 16.78
C SER A 130 1.52 -18.04 16.51
N GLY A 131 2.32 -17.08 16.95
CA GLY A 131 3.80 -17.15 16.88
C GLY A 131 4.42 -17.47 15.51
N ASP A 132 3.59 -17.51 14.49
CA ASP A 132 4.01 -17.77 13.11
C ASP A 132 4.44 -16.44 12.46
N ASN A 133 5.73 -16.18 12.54
CA ASN A 133 6.39 -15.05 11.85
C ASN A 133 6.49 -15.29 10.33
N SER A 134 5.57 -16.04 9.74
CA SER A 134 5.55 -16.20 8.29
C SER A 134 5.21 -14.86 7.62
N ASP A 135 5.89 -14.58 6.52
CA ASP A 135 5.57 -13.46 5.61
C ASP A 135 4.06 -13.51 5.30
N GLY A 136 3.34 -12.46 5.73
CA GLY A 136 1.89 -12.37 5.56
C GLY A 136 1.06 -12.75 6.79
N ALA A 137 1.65 -12.84 7.99
CA ALA A 137 0.88 -13.03 9.23
C ALA A 137 -0.20 -11.95 9.36
N LEU A 138 -1.45 -12.39 9.50
CA LEU A 138 -2.61 -11.52 9.65
C LEU A 138 -2.96 -11.38 11.12
N GLY A 139 -2.92 -10.14 11.60
CA GLY A 139 -3.56 -9.74 12.85
C GLY A 139 -4.97 -9.20 12.61
N ARG A 140 -5.44 -8.41 13.53
CA ARG A 140 -6.76 -7.75 13.48
C ARG A 140 -6.59 -6.25 13.70
N LEU A 141 -7.02 -5.46 12.73
CA LEU A 141 -7.12 -4.02 12.90
C LEU A 141 -8.53 -3.67 13.34
N ARG A 142 -8.65 -2.98 14.46
CA ARG A 142 -9.89 -2.42 14.97
C ARG A 142 -9.83 -0.91 14.91
N VAL A 143 -10.80 -0.31 14.23
CA VAL A 143 -11.01 1.14 14.16
C VAL A 143 -12.36 1.46 14.79
N CYS A 144 -12.36 2.40 15.72
CA CYS A 144 -13.56 2.98 16.32
C CYS A 144 -13.59 4.48 16.09
N GLY A 145 -14.74 5.05 15.78
CA GLY A 145 -14.90 6.48 15.69
C GLY A 145 -14.60 7.19 17.01
N PRO A 146 -14.32 8.51 16.96
CA PRO A 146 -14.11 9.31 18.17
C PRO A 146 -15.33 9.28 19.09
N SER A 147 -15.07 9.29 20.40
CA SER A 147 -16.11 9.13 21.42
C SER A 147 -17.11 10.28 21.49
N ASP A 148 -16.70 11.44 21.02
CA ASP A 148 -17.53 12.66 20.88
C ASP A 148 -18.24 12.75 19.52
N GLY A 149 -17.96 11.80 18.63
CA GLY A 149 -18.53 11.76 17.26
C GLY A 149 -17.96 12.80 16.33
N VAL A 150 -16.85 13.47 16.67
CA VAL A 150 -16.27 14.58 15.91
C VAL A 150 -14.92 14.22 15.34
N LEU A 151 -14.83 14.10 14.01
CA LEU A 151 -13.55 13.92 13.32
C LEU A 151 -12.81 15.26 13.24
N GLN A 152 -11.50 15.21 13.43
CA GLN A 152 -10.59 16.36 13.28
C GLN A 152 -10.14 16.49 11.83
N GLY A 153 -10.02 17.73 11.34
CA GLY A 153 -9.37 18.01 10.06
C GLY A 153 -7.88 17.69 10.11
N VAL A 154 -7.33 17.24 8.99
CA VAL A 154 -5.91 16.92 8.86
C VAL A 154 -5.33 17.48 7.57
N GLU A 155 -4.03 17.78 7.59
CA GLU A 155 -3.26 18.07 6.39
C GLU A 155 -2.36 16.86 6.11
N TRP A 156 -2.47 16.26 4.91
CA TRP A 156 -1.75 15.04 4.54
C TRP A 156 -1.30 15.03 3.09
N ASP A 157 -0.04 14.66 2.83
CA ASP A 157 0.46 14.48 1.47
C ASP A 157 0.00 13.14 0.90
N MET A 158 -0.99 13.19 0.00
CA MET A 158 -1.57 12.01 -0.65
C MET A 158 -0.81 11.56 -1.90
N SER A 159 0.32 12.16 -2.24
CA SER A 159 1.02 11.91 -3.53
C SER A 159 1.53 10.48 -3.70
N ALA A 160 1.88 9.80 -2.61
CA ALA A 160 2.32 8.40 -2.60
C ALA A 160 1.16 7.38 -2.45
N ILE A 161 0.00 7.84 -1.97
CA ILE A 161 -1.15 7.02 -1.55
C ILE A 161 -2.45 7.49 -2.24
N GLY A 162 -2.35 7.84 -3.51
CA GLY A 162 -3.43 8.43 -4.28
C GLY A 162 -4.74 7.62 -4.28
N GLU A 163 -4.67 6.30 -4.12
CA GLU A 163 -5.82 5.40 -4.02
C GLU A 163 -6.66 5.63 -2.75
N LEU A 164 -6.07 6.18 -1.68
CA LEU A 164 -6.79 6.52 -0.45
C LEU A 164 -7.51 7.87 -0.54
N THR A 165 -7.17 8.70 -1.52
CA THR A 165 -7.70 10.06 -1.66
C THR A 165 -9.23 10.13 -1.62
N PRO A 166 -10.00 9.26 -2.32
CA PRO A 166 -11.45 9.32 -2.26
C PRO A 166 -12.00 9.12 -0.85
N THR A 167 -11.46 8.15 -0.11
CA THR A 167 -11.88 7.86 1.27
C THR A 167 -11.50 9.00 2.21
N VAL A 168 -10.26 9.49 2.13
CA VAL A 168 -9.79 10.59 2.99
C VAL A 168 -10.52 11.90 2.68
N ALA A 169 -10.82 12.19 1.41
CA ALA A 169 -11.61 13.35 1.03
C ALA A 169 -13.03 13.28 1.58
N ALA A 170 -13.65 12.08 1.57
CA ALA A 170 -14.97 11.89 2.16
C ALA A 170 -14.97 12.11 3.68
N LEU A 171 -13.92 11.65 4.39
CA LEU A 171 -13.74 11.92 5.82
C LEU A 171 -13.53 13.42 6.09
N ALA A 172 -12.67 14.07 5.30
CA ALA A 172 -12.41 15.50 5.42
C ALA A 172 -13.67 16.36 5.22
N ALA A 173 -14.57 15.95 4.34
CA ALA A 173 -15.83 16.66 4.08
C ALA A 173 -16.78 16.70 5.29
N VAL A 174 -16.62 15.80 6.26
CA VAL A 174 -17.44 15.69 7.47
C VAL A 174 -16.66 15.98 8.75
N ALA A 175 -15.36 16.27 8.64
CA ALA A 175 -14.52 16.65 9.76
C ALA A 175 -14.80 18.09 10.19
N SER A 176 -14.64 18.37 11.48
CA SER A 176 -14.60 19.73 12.01
C SER A 176 -13.19 20.29 11.89
N THR A 177 -13.07 21.52 11.46
CA THR A 177 -11.80 22.29 11.44
C THR A 177 -11.58 23.02 12.74
#